data_68d37a21c420cf4a6543fd0354ffee36
#
_entry.id   68d37a21c420cf4a6543fd0354ffee36
#
_cell.length_a   1.000
_cell.length_b   1.000
_cell.length_c   1.000
_cell.angle_alpha   90.00
_cell.angle_beta   90.00
_cell.angle_gamma   90.00
#
_symmetry.space_group_name_H-M   'P 1'
#
loop_
_entity.id
_entity.type
_entity.pdbx_description
1 polymer ?
#
loop_
_entity_poly.entity_id
_entity_poly.type
_entity_poly.pdbx_seq_one_letter_code
_entity_poly.pdbx_strand_id
1 'polypeptide(L)'
;MSDNWVVQNLENALEVWNEKLAEIWTLITQSPQAFKGGSIWSVIVSVHGALQAIGYALLVLFFVVGVMRTCGSFAEVKKPEHAVKLFVRFAIAKGVITYGMELMLAFLEIIQGVISTIMNAAGFGGAAETVLPAEIVTAIEDCGFFESIPLWAVTLIGGLFIWVLSFVMILSVYGRFFKLYMYTAISPIPLSTFAGEPTQNVGKSFFKSYAGVCLEGAIIVLACIFSVFASSPPVVDPNAAAASMVWSYIGELIFNMLILVGSVKMADRIVREMMGL
;
A
#
# COMPACT_ATOMS: atom_id res chain seq x y z
N MET A 1 29.57 -16.03 -10.81
CA MET A 1 28.90 -15.37 -11.93
C MET A 1 29.28 -16.16 -13.17
N SER A 2 28.31 -16.69 -13.87
CA SER A 2 28.52 -17.36 -15.15
C SER A 2 29.00 -16.33 -16.18
N ASP A 3 29.96 -16.71 -17.06
CA ASP A 3 30.39 -15.83 -18.16
C ASP A 3 29.38 -15.82 -19.32
N ASN A 4 28.30 -16.59 -19.17
CA ASN A 4 27.27 -16.71 -20.20
C ASN A 4 26.28 -15.52 -20.11
N TRP A 5 26.28 -14.70 -21.15
CA TRP A 5 25.43 -13.51 -21.26
C TRP A 5 23.91 -13.77 -21.18
N VAL A 6 23.47 -14.99 -21.51
CA VAL A 6 22.06 -15.40 -21.36
C VAL A 6 21.71 -15.60 -19.92
N VAL A 7 22.60 -16.23 -19.13
CA VAL A 7 22.44 -16.39 -17.67
C VAL A 7 22.46 -15.03 -17.01
N GLN A 8 23.42 -14.16 -17.36
CA GLN A 8 23.53 -12.81 -16.79
C GLN A 8 22.25 -11.97 -16.99
N ASN A 9 21.57 -12.08 -18.15
CA ASN A 9 20.31 -11.38 -18.38
C ASN A 9 19.22 -11.80 -17.41
N LEU A 10 19.11 -13.09 -17.08
CA LEU A 10 18.14 -13.59 -16.10
C LEU A 10 18.53 -13.22 -14.66
N GLU A 11 19.81 -13.41 -14.31
CA GLU A 11 20.33 -13.02 -12.99
C GLU A 11 20.07 -11.55 -12.72
N ASN A 12 20.39 -10.65 -13.64
CA ASN A 12 20.14 -9.21 -13.51
C ASN A 12 18.64 -8.89 -13.35
N ALA A 13 17.77 -9.59 -14.09
CA ALA A 13 16.33 -9.38 -13.96
C ALA A 13 15.81 -9.83 -12.57
N LEU A 14 16.30 -10.97 -12.07
CA LEU A 14 15.97 -11.49 -10.74
C LEU A 14 16.56 -10.62 -9.63
N GLU A 15 17.76 -10.07 -9.81
CA GLU A 15 18.36 -9.13 -8.86
C GLU A 15 17.48 -7.90 -8.70
N VAL A 16 17.03 -7.29 -9.80
CA VAL A 16 16.08 -6.15 -9.77
C VAL A 16 14.78 -6.52 -9.06
N TRP A 17 14.24 -7.72 -9.31
CA TRP A 17 13.06 -8.22 -8.63
C TRP A 17 13.27 -8.34 -7.12
N ASN A 18 14.35 -8.98 -6.70
CA ASN A 18 14.68 -9.18 -5.29
C ASN A 18 14.93 -7.84 -4.58
N GLU A 19 15.64 -6.92 -5.25
CA GLU A 19 15.87 -5.56 -4.73
C GLU A 19 14.53 -4.83 -4.50
N LYS A 20 13.60 -4.89 -5.45
CA LYS A 20 12.29 -4.24 -5.30
C LYS A 20 11.42 -4.92 -4.25
N LEU A 21 11.48 -6.23 -4.10
CA LEU A 21 10.84 -6.93 -2.98
C LEU A 21 11.38 -6.48 -1.62
N ALA A 22 12.71 -6.42 -1.48
CA ALA A 22 13.33 -5.94 -0.25
C ALA A 22 12.97 -4.47 0.06
N GLU A 23 12.92 -3.61 -0.97
CA GLU A 23 12.46 -2.23 -0.84
C GLU A 23 11.00 -2.17 -0.36
N ILE A 24 10.11 -3.03 -0.87
CA ILE A 24 8.71 -3.11 -0.44
C ILE A 24 8.60 -3.48 1.03
N TRP A 25 9.35 -4.49 1.49
CA TRP A 25 9.36 -4.87 2.91
C TRP A 25 9.79 -3.72 3.82
N THR A 26 10.83 -2.98 3.42
CA THR A 26 11.28 -1.80 4.13
C THR A 26 10.21 -0.71 4.15
N LEU A 27 9.57 -0.43 3.01
CA LEU A 27 8.54 0.60 2.88
C LEU A 27 7.28 0.28 3.70
N ILE A 28 6.82 -0.97 3.71
CA ILE A 28 5.60 -1.35 4.44
C ILE A 28 5.76 -1.15 5.94
N THR A 29 6.95 -1.40 6.47
CA THR A 29 7.27 -1.25 7.89
C THR A 29 7.69 0.17 8.27
N GLN A 30 8.10 0.99 7.30
CA GLN A 30 8.55 2.35 7.53
C GLN A 30 7.39 3.30 7.86
N SER A 31 7.61 4.21 8.82
CA SER A 31 6.64 5.27 9.07
C SER A 31 6.62 6.29 7.92
N PRO A 32 5.46 6.87 7.56
CA PRO A 32 5.38 7.92 6.54
C PRO A 32 6.24 9.13 6.85
N GLN A 33 6.48 9.41 8.13
CA GLN A 33 7.34 10.49 8.59
C GLN A 33 8.80 10.32 8.16
N ALA A 34 9.30 9.06 8.13
CA ALA A 34 10.67 8.73 7.78
C ALA A 34 10.88 8.50 6.26
N PHE A 35 9.80 8.41 5.49
CA PHE A 35 9.86 8.13 4.06
C PHE A 35 10.69 9.20 3.33
N LYS A 36 11.66 8.75 2.54
CA LYS A 36 12.62 9.62 1.80
C LYS A 36 13.23 10.75 2.63
N GLY A 37 13.63 10.43 3.88
CA GLY A 37 14.30 11.37 4.77
C GLY A 37 13.41 12.46 5.34
N GLY A 38 12.08 12.30 5.29
CA GLY A 38 11.10 13.20 5.94
C GLY A 38 10.87 14.53 5.22
N SER A 39 11.52 14.81 4.08
CA SER A 39 11.35 16.06 3.34
C SER A 39 9.91 16.29 2.87
N ILE A 40 9.25 15.23 2.39
CA ILE A 40 7.84 15.26 1.99
C ILE A 40 6.95 15.51 3.21
N TRP A 41 7.27 14.89 4.35
CA TRP A 41 6.51 15.04 5.58
C TRP A 41 6.46 16.47 6.07
N SER A 42 7.56 17.21 6.03
CA SER A 42 7.59 18.63 6.42
C SER A 42 6.63 19.49 5.60
N VAL A 43 6.51 19.21 4.30
CA VAL A 43 5.55 19.88 3.41
C VAL A 43 4.11 19.54 3.82
N ILE A 44 3.83 18.26 4.12
CA ILE A 44 2.51 17.81 4.55
C ILE A 44 2.08 18.50 5.85
N VAL A 45 2.99 18.59 6.83
CA VAL A 45 2.75 19.30 8.10
C VAL A 45 2.42 20.78 7.84
N SER A 46 3.17 21.44 6.97
CA SER A 46 2.93 22.84 6.61
C SER A 46 1.57 23.05 5.94
N VAL A 47 1.22 22.19 4.97
CA VAL A 47 -0.07 22.25 4.28
C VAL A 47 -1.23 21.97 5.24
N HIS A 48 -1.09 20.96 6.08
CA HIS A 48 -2.08 20.63 7.11
C HIS A 48 -2.33 21.82 8.04
N GLY A 49 -1.26 22.46 8.54
CA GLY A 49 -1.37 23.66 9.39
C GLY A 49 -2.09 24.82 8.72
N ALA A 50 -1.82 25.06 7.43
CA ALA A 50 -2.51 26.09 6.66
C ALA A 50 -4.02 25.75 6.49
N LEU A 51 -4.34 24.48 6.21
CA LEU A 51 -5.73 24.02 6.07
C LEU A 51 -6.49 23.93 7.41
N GLN A 52 -5.78 23.84 8.53
CA GLN A 52 -6.40 23.82 9.86
C GLN A 52 -7.16 25.13 10.16
N ALA A 53 -6.65 26.28 9.73
CA ALA A 53 -7.37 27.55 9.84
C ALA A 53 -8.69 27.55 9.06
N ILE A 54 -8.69 26.98 7.86
CA ILE A 54 -9.90 26.79 7.05
C ILE A 54 -10.85 25.80 7.73
N GLY A 55 -10.30 24.71 8.29
CA GLY A 55 -11.05 23.72 9.07
C GLY A 55 -11.82 24.36 10.24
N TYR A 56 -11.22 25.27 10.97
CA TYR A 56 -11.90 26.01 12.05
C TYR A 56 -13.01 26.92 11.55
N ALA A 57 -12.81 27.60 10.42
CA ALA A 57 -13.88 28.41 9.82
C ALA A 57 -15.08 27.54 9.39
N LEU A 58 -14.80 26.40 8.75
CA LEU A 58 -15.82 25.43 8.37
C LEU A 58 -16.50 24.77 9.57
N LEU A 59 -15.76 24.53 10.65
CA LEU A 59 -16.32 24.03 11.91
C LEU A 59 -17.46 24.93 12.41
N VAL A 60 -17.22 26.25 12.46
CA VAL A 60 -18.24 27.22 12.87
C VAL A 60 -19.44 27.19 11.93
N LEU A 61 -19.18 27.17 10.61
CA LEU A 61 -20.23 27.11 9.60
C LEU A 61 -21.11 25.85 9.76
N PHE A 62 -20.49 24.66 9.85
CA PHE A 62 -21.23 23.40 9.98
C PHE A 62 -21.95 23.31 11.36
N PHE A 63 -21.38 23.90 12.38
CA PHE A 63 -22.04 24.00 13.67
C PHE A 63 -23.32 24.83 13.57
N VAL A 64 -23.24 26.03 12.97
CA VAL A 64 -24.42 26.92 12.79
C VAL A 64 -25.48 26.21 11.93
N VAL A 65 -25.10 25.57 10.83
CA VAL A 65 -26.04 24.78 10.01
C VAL A 65 -26.66 23.65 10.82
N GLY A 66 -25.87 22.97 11.65
CA GLY A 66 -26.35 21.92 12.56
C GLY A 66 -27.39 22.47 13.57
N VAL A 67 -27.09 23.59 14.21
CA VAL A 67 -28.01 24.26 15.15
C VAL A 67 -29.31 24.67 14.45
N MET A 68 -29.23 25.31 13.28
CA MET A 68 -30.41 25.73 12.52
C MET A 68 -31.31 24.57 12.12
N ARG A 69 -30.76 23.43 11.78
CA ARG A 69 -31.55 22.24 11.42
C ARG A 69 -32.17 21.52 12.63
N THR A 70 -31.43 21.46 13.72
CA THR A 70 -31.88 20.80 14.97
C THR A 70 -32.90 21.66 15.70
N CYS A 71 -32.78 22.98 15.60
CA CYS A 71 -33.64 23.97 16.29
C CYS A 71 -34.73 24.52 15.34
N GLY A 72 -35.30 23.72 14.47
CA GLY A 72 -36.38 24.10 13.55
C GLY A 72 -37.66 24.57 14.27
N SER A 73 -37.74 24.39 15.59
CA SER A 73 -38.77 24.97 16.48
C SER A 73 -38.07 25.63 17.65
N PHE A 74 -38.33 26.92 17.88
CA PHE A 74 -37.83 27.68 19.02
C PHE A 74 -38.18 27.07 20.41
N ALA A 75 -39.16 26.17 20.44
CA ALA A 75 -39.57 25.44 21.64
C ALA A 75 -38.54 24.37 22.07
N GLU A 76 -37.76 23.79 21.14
CA GLU A 76 -36.75 22.76 21.44
C GLU A 76 -35.44 23.34 21.95
N VAL A 77 -35.10 24.60 21.57
CA VAL A 77 -33.90 25.31 22.06
C VAL A 77 -33.99 25.59 23.58
N LYS A 78 -35.20 25.65 24.11
CA LYS A 78 -35.41 25.92 25.55
C LYS A 78 -35.06 24.75 26.49
N LYS A 79 -34.78 23.56 25.93
CA LYS A 79 -34.34 22.42 26.76
C LYS A 79 -32.82 22.50 26.95
N PRO A 80 -32.30 22.68 28.16
CA PRO A 80 -30.87 22.82 28.43
C PRO A 80 -30.06 21.61 27.97
N GLU A 81 -30.67 20.44 27.92
CA GLU A 81 -30.05 19.19 27.47
C GLU A 81 -29.61 19.25 26.00
N HIS A 82 -30.41 19.86 25.11
CA HIS A 82 -30.06 20.01 23.69
C HIS A 82 -28.91 21.00 23.49
N ALA A 83 -28.87 22.08 24.24
CA ALA A 83 -27.82 23.07 24.21
C ALA A 83 -26.48 22.45 24.65
N VAL A 84 -26.47 21.66 25.71
CA VAL A 84 -25.30 20.94 26.21
C VAL A 84 -24.82 19.94 25.18
N LYS A 85 -25.72 19.16 24.56
CA LYS A 85 -25.36 18.18 23.52
C LYS A 85 -24.68 18.84 22.30
N LEU A 86 -25.21 19.98 21.85
CA LEU A 86 -24.62 20.76 20.75
C LEU A 86 -23.23 21.30 21.11
N PHE A 87 -23.07 21.84 22.31
CA PHE A 87 -21.80 22.36 22.80
C PHE A 87 -20.73 21.28 22.93
N VAL A 88 -21.10 20.13 23.50
CA VAL A 88 -20.18 18.95 23.57
C VAL A 88 -19.77 18.51 22.20
N ARG A 89 -20.70 18.44 21.24
CA ARG A 89 -20.37 18.10 19.83
C ARG A 89 -19.38 19.09 19.21
N PHE A 90 -19.60 20.40 19.43
CA PHE A 90 -18.69 21.45 18.97
C PHE A 90 -17.29 21.30 19.59
N ALA A 91 -17.22 21.07 20.90
CA ALA A 91 -15.96 20.88 21.62
C ALA A 91 -15.19 19.64 21.11
N ILE A 92 -15.89 18.51 20.89
CA ILE A 92 -15.30 17.29 20.33
C ILE A 92 -14.79 17.56 18.90
N ALA A 93 -15.60 18.18 18.03
CA ALA A 93 -15.21 18.47 16.66
C ALA A 93 -14.00 19.42 16.60
N LYS A 94 -13.95 20.44 17.49
CA LYS A 94 -12.77 21.31 17.64
C LYS A 94 -11.54 20.51 18.06
N GLY A 95 -11.68 19.61 19.04
CA GLY A 95 -10.59 18.73 19.48
C GLY A 95 -10.08 17.83 18.35
N VAL A 96 -10.99 17.24 17.56
CA VAL A 96 -10.64 16.40 16.43
C VAL A 96 -9.88 17.18 15.33
N ILE A 97 -10.19 18.45 15.09
CA ILE A 97 -9.42 19.27 14.14
C ILE A 97 -8.06 19.65 14.74
N THR A 98 -8.03 20.02 16.02
CA THR A 98 -6.80 20.45 16.70
C THR A 98 -5.76 19.33 16.75
N TYR A 99 -6.20 18.15 17.11
CA TYR A 99 -5.35 16.95 17.26
C TYR A 99 -5.50 15.97 16.09
N GLY A 100 -6.00 16.45 14.94
CA GLY A 100 -6.32 15.59 13.80
C GLY A 100 -5.11 14.88 13.24
N MET A 101 -3.96 15.54 13.19
CA MET A 101 -2.70 14.94 12.69
C MET A 101 -2.22 13.86 13.66
N GLU A 102 -2.18 14.14 14.95
CA GLU A 102 -1.76 13.19 15.98
C GLU A 102 -2.68 11.96 16.02
N LEU A 103 -3.99 12.18 15.87
CA LEU A 103 -4.97 11.10 15.82
C LEU A 103 -4.77 10.20 14.59
N MET A 104 -4.49 10.79 13.44
CA MET A 104 -4.21 10.03 12.21
C MET A 104 -2.89 9.25 12.32
N LEU A 105 -1.85 9.86 12.91
CA LEU A 105 -0.58 9.17 13.15
C LEU A 105 -0.72 8.03 14.15
N ALA A 106 -1.39 8.25 15.28
CA ALA A 106 -1.64 7.21 16.27
C ALA A 106 -2.39 6.01 15.68
N PHE A 107 -3.38 6.27 14.81
CA PHE A 107 -4.08 5.20 14.10
C PHE A 107 -3.14 4.42 13.17
N LEU A 108 -2.26 5.12 12.46
CA LEU A 108 -1.27 4.48 11.59
C LEU A 108 -0.28 3.61 12.40
N GLU A 109 0.18 4.08 13.56
CA GLU A 109 1.07 3.32 14.45
C GLU A 109 0.42 2.02 14.94
N ILE A 110 -0.89 2.05 15.27
CA ILE A 110 -1.65 0.85 15.60
C ILE A 110 -1.62 -0.14 14.43
N ILE A 111 -1.85 0.31 13.21
CA ILE A 111 -1.82 -0.55 12.02
C ILE A 111 -0.40 -1.08 11.74
N GLN A 112 0.65 -0.30 11.97
CA GLN A 112 2.03 -0.79 11.89
C GLN A 112 2.30 -1.90 12.92
N GLY A 113 1.73 -1.79 14.12
CA GLY A 113 1.75 -2.87 15.11
C GLY A 113 1.05 -4.14 14.61
N VAL A 114 -0.08 -4.00 13.93
CA VAL A 114 -0.79 -5.13 13.29
C VAL A 114 0.09 -5.78 12.21
N ILE A 115 0.72 -4.97 11.35
CA ILE A 115 1.64 -5.46 10.30
C ILE A 115 2.79 -6.26 10.93
N SER A 116 3.43 -5.71 11.96
CA SER A 116 4.52 -6.39 12.66
C SER A 116 4.07 -7.71 13.29
N THR A 117 2.85 -7.75 13.85
CA THR A 117 2.26 -8.96 14.42
C THR A 117 2.03 -10.03 13.35
N ILE A 118 1.49 -9.65 12.18
CA ILE A 118 1.29 -10.57 11.05
C ILE A 118 2.63 -11.14 10.57
N MET A 119 3.64 -10.29 10.41
CA MET A 119 4.98 -10.71 9.96
C MET A 119 5.61 -11.71 10.94
N ASN A 120 5.53 -11.42 12.24
CA ASN A 120 6.07 -12.30 13.28
C ASN A 120 5.32 -13.63 13.38
N ALA A 121 3.99 -13.61 13.26
CA ALA A 121 3.16 -14.81 13.31
C ALA A 121 3.40 -15.75 12.12
N ALA A 122 3.69 -15.19 10.95
CA ALA A 122 3.99 -15.96 9.75
C ALA A 122 5.45 -16.47 9.68
N GLY A 123 6.32 -16.04 10.61
CA GLY A 123 7.74 -16.39 10.58
C GLY A 123 8.51 -15.76 9.40
N PHE A 124 7.91 -14.77 8.74
CA PHE A 124 8.51 -14.08 7.60
C PHE A 124 9.37 -12.91 8.09
N GLY A 125 10.69 -13.13 8.16
CA GLY A 125 11.66 -12.09 8.50
C GLY A 125 12.13 -11.23 7.34
N GLY A 126 11.69 -11.50 6.11
CA GLY A 126 12.09 -10.79 4.89
C GLY A 126 11.56 -11.46 3.63
N ALA A 127 11.76 -10.84 2.49
CA ALA A 127 11.47 -11.45 1.20
C ALA A 127 12.43 -12.62 0.95
N ALA A 128 11.88 -13.77 0.58
CA ALA A 128 12.71 -14.88 0.08
C ALA A 128 13.31 -14.46 -1.26
N GLU A 129 14.64 -14.56 -1.39
CA GLU A 129 15.31 -14.26 -2.65
C GLU A 129 14.97 -15.32 -3.69
N THR A 130 14.59 -14.86 -4.87
CA THR A 130 14.39 -15.72 -6.03
C THR A 130 15.74 -15.91 -6.72
N VAL A 131 16.26 -17.12 -6.67
CA VAL A 131 17.56 -17.49 -7.25
C VAL A 131 17.34 -18.40 -8.45
N LEU A 132 18.18 -18.25 -9.48
CA LEU A 132 18.15 -19.12 -10.65
C LEU A 132 18.65 -20.52 -10.26
N PRO A 133 17.89 -21.61 -10.54
CA PRO A 133 18.33 -22.96 -10.25
C PRO A 133 19.57 -23.35 -11.04
N ALA A 134 20.45 -24.13 -10.40
CA ALA A 134 21.70 -24.58 -11.02
C ALA A 134 21.45 -25.41 -12.30
N GLU A 135 20.36 -26.15 -12.36
CA GLU A 135 19.95 -26.95 -13.51
C GLU A 135 19.66 -26.08 -14.73
N ILE A 136 19.05 -24.92 -14.54
CA ILE A 136 18.78 -23.95 -15.61
C ILE A 136 20.08 -23.31 -16.10
N VAL A 137 20.98 -22.96 -15.17
CA VAL A 137 22.31 -22.41 -15.52
C VAL A 137 23.07 -23.41 -16.35
N THR A 138 23.19 -24.66 -15.92
CA THR A 138 23.87 -25.73 -16.63
C THR A 138 23.24 -25.97 -18.00
N ALA A 139 21.91 -26.02 -18.09
CA ALA A 139 21.22 -26.20 -19.38
C ALA A 139 21.50 -25.07 -20.39
N ILE A 140 21.69 -23.84 -19.91
CA ILE A 140 22.04 -22.69 -20.74
C ILE A 140 23.54 -22.76 -21.16
N GLU A 141 24.43 -23.15 -20.25
CA GLU A 141 25.89 -23.24 -20.51
C GLU A 141 26.25 -24.37 -21.45
N ASP A 142 25.54 -25.50 -21.40
CA ASP A 142 25.75 -26.66 -22.27
C ASP A 142 25.20 -26.46 -23.69
N CYS A 143 24.43 -25.37 -23.94
CA CYS A 143 23.90 -25.09 -25.26
C CYS A 143 24.98 -24.61 -26.25
N GLY A 144 24.94 -25.16 -27.48
CA GLY A 144 25.76 -24.68 -28.58
C GLY A 144 25.41 -23.23 -28.99
N PHE A 145 26.34 -22.58 -29.68
CA PHE A 145 26.18 -21.18 -30.11
C PHE A 145 24.89 -20.91 -30.90
N PHE A 146 24.48 -21.79 -31.79
CA PHE A 146 23.25 -21.63 -32.57
C PHE A 146 21.98 -21.84 -31.74
N GLU A 147 22.03 -22.67 -30.70
CA GLU A 147 20.93 -22.90 -29.75
C GLU A 147 20.81 -21.77 -28.75
N SER A 148 21.89 -21.03 -28.52
CA SER A 148 21.87 -19.85 -27.60
C SER A 148 21.11 -18.66 -28.16
N ILE A 149 20.91 -18.54 -29.48
CA ILE A 149 20.21 -17.40 -30.11
C ILE A 149 18.72 -17.37 -29.70
N PRO A 150 17.92 -18.46 -29.86
CA PRO A 150 16.53 -18.46 -29.38
C PRO A 150 16.44 -18.33 -27.86
N LEU A 151 17.35 -18.92 -27.09
CA LEU A 151 17.43 -18.77 -25.64
C LEU A 151 17.63 -17.33 -25.23
N TRP A 152 18.52 -16.62 -25.90
CA TRP A 152 18.72 -15.19 -25.64
C TRP A 152 17.44 -14.38 -25.85
N ALA A 153 16.73 -14.60 -26.95
CA ALA A 153 15.48 -13.88 -27.21
C ALA A 153 14.45 -14.17 -26.12
N VAL A 154 14.33 -15.41 -25.66
CA VAL A 154 13.44 -15.82 -24.58
C VAL A 154 13.80 -15.15 -23.25
N THR A 155 15.09 -15.17 -22.88
CA THR A 155 15.55 -14.58 -21.62
C THR A 155 15.46 -13.06 -21.63
N LEU A 156 15.66 -12.42 -22.77
CA LEU A 156 15.51 -10.98 -22.92
C LEU A 156 14.04 -10.54 -22.73
N ILE A 157 13.12 -11.25 -23.38
CA ILE A 157 11.68 -11.00 -23.24
C ILE A 157 11.23 -11.29 -21.78
N GLY A 158 11.64 -12.44 -21.23
CA GLY A 158 11.34 -12.83 -19.86
C GLY A 158 11.88 -11.81 -18.85
N GLY A 159 13.12 -11.40 -18.99
CA GLY A 159 13.75 -10.37 -18.17
C GLY A 159 13.02 -9.03 -18.24
N LEU A 160 12.57 -8.60 -19.42
CA LEU A 160 11.76 -7.40 -19.58
C LEU A 160 10.45 -7.49 -18.82
N PHE A 161 9.75 -8.64 -18.89
CA PHE A 161 8.51 -8.86 -18.11
C PHE A 161 8.77 -8.80 -16.60
N ILE A 162 9.81 -9.46 -16.10
CA ILE A 162 10.19 -9.45 -14.69
C ILE A 162 10.46 -8.00 -14.25
N TRP A 163 11.19 -7.23 -15.04
CA TRP A 163 11.51 -5.84 -14.78
C TRP A 163 10.24 -4.97 -14.69
N VAL A 164 9.33 -5.10 -15.65
CA VAL A 164 8.04 -4.37 -15.65
C VAL A 164 7.20 -4.74 -14.44
N LEU A 165 7.12 -6.03 -14.09
CA LEU A 165 6.37 -6.48 -12.90
C LEU A 165 6.94 -5.91 -11.61
N SER A 166 8.27 -5.86 -11.47
CA SER A 166 8.97 -5.25 -10.34
C SER A 166 8.58 -3.78 -10.15
N PHE A 167 8.57 -3.00 -11.25
CA PHE A 167 8.15 -1.59 -11.22
C PHE A 167 6.68 -1.42 -10.89
N VAL A 168 5.81 -2.23 -11.47
CA VAL A 168 4.37 -2.17 -11.20
C VAL A 168 4.08 -2.44 -9.72
N MET A 169 4.80 -3.37 -9.14
CA MET A 169 4.65 -3.74 -7.74
C MET A 169 5.10 -2.61 -6.81
N ILE A 170 6.30 -2.09 -7.00
CA ILE A 170 6.82 -1.00 -6.14
C ILE A 170 5.97 0.27 -6.28
N LEU A 171 5.49 0.62 -7.49
CA LEU A 171 4.60 1.76 -7.70
C LEU A 171 3.28 1.63 -6.93
N SER A 172 2.77 0.41 -6.75
CA SER A 172 1.55 0.19 -5.96
C SER A 172 1.78 0.57 -4.49
N VAL A 173 2.94 0.21 -3.94
CA VAL A 173 3.31 0.54 -2.55
C VAL A 173 3.58 2.04 -2.39
N TYR A 174 4.28 2.67 -3.34
CA TYR A 174 4.46 4.13 -3.34
C TYR A 174 3.12 4.86 -3.40
N GLY A 175 2.16 4.38 -4.22
CA GLY A 175 0.82 4.92 -4.32
C GLY A 175 0.09 4.99 -2.98
N ARG A 176 0.28 3.99 -2.10
CA ARG A 176 -0.25 4.01 -0.73
C ARG A 176 0.30 5.18 0.08
N PHE A 177 1.62 5.44 0.03
CA PHE A 177 2.22 6.58 0.75
C PHE A 177 1.65 7.91 0.27
N PHE A 178 1.50 8.10 -1.04
CA PHE A 178 0.89 9.32 -1.58
C PHE A 178 -0.56 9.48 -1.13
N LYS A 179 -1.35 8.41 -1.08
CA LYS A 179 -2.70 8.44 -0.52
C LYS A 179 -2.67 8.89 0.94
N LEU A 180 -1.81 8.28 1.78
CA LEU A 180 -1.66 8.66 3.20
C LEU A 180 -1.33 10.13 3.36
N TYR A 181 -0.40 10.66 2.58
CA TYR A 181 -0.03 12.07 2.62
C TYR A 181 -1.18 12.99 2.24
N MET A 182 -1.89 12.69 1.15
CA MET A 182 -3.05 13.48 0.72
C MET A 182 -4.15 13.49 1.78
N TYR A 183 -4.49 12.33 2.35
CA TYR A 183 -5.47 12.25 3.43
C TYR A 183 -5.04 13.05 4.65
N THR A 184 -3.77 12.94 5.06
CA THR A 184 -3.24 13.66 6.23
C THR A 184 -3.24 15.17 5.99
N ALA A 185 -2.80 15.63 4.82
CA ALA A 185 -2.76 17.05 4.49
C ALA A 185 -4.14 17.70 4.49
N ILE A 186 -5.15 17.07 3.87
CA ILE A 186 -6.50 17.64 3.71
C ILE A 186 -7.42 17.38 4.90
N SER A 187 -7.00 16.58 5.86
CA SER A 187 -7.85 16.11 6.97
C SER A 187 -8.62 17.19 7.74
N PRO A 188 -8.13 18.44 7.97
CA PRO A 188 -8.88 19.44 8.72
C PRO A 188 -10.24 19.78 8.09
N ILE A 189 -10.35 19.71 6.76
CA ILE A 189 -11.58 20.05 6.03
C ILE A 189 -12.69 19.01 6.31
N PRO A 190 -12.54 17.71 6.00
CA PRO A 190 -13.58 16.72 6.29
C PRO A 190 -13.80 16.50 7.80
N LEU A 191 -12.78 16.67 8.64
CA LEU A 191 -12.94 16.54 10.08
C LEU A 191 -13.82 17.67 10.68
N SER A 192 -13.86 18.85 10.07
CA SER A 192 -14.74 19.94 10.49
C SER A 192 -16.24 19.60 10.38
N THR A 193 -16.60 18.65 9.51
CA THR A 193 -17.98 18.22 9.29
C THR A 193 -18.60 17.48 10.50
N PHE A 194 -17.77 17.04 11.45
CA PHE A 194 -18.28 16.45 12.71
C PHE A 194 -19.07 17.43 13.58
N ALA A 195 -18.90 18.74 13.38
CA ALA A 195 -19.62 19.77 14.13
C ALA A 195 -21.13 19.76 13.84
N GLY A 196 -21.54 19.45 12.62
CA GLY A 196 -22.93 19.43 12.20
C GLY A 196 -23.51 18.00 12.14
N GLU A 197 -24.73 17.81 12.67
CA GLU A 197 -25.41 16.51 12.57
C GLU A 197 -25.63 16.05 11.12
N PRO A 198 -26.10 16.93 10.22
CA PRO A 198 -26.35 16.53 8.84
C PRO A 198 -25.06 16.28 8.03
N THR A 199 -23.93 16.82 8.45
CA THR A 199 -22.64 16.75 7.72
C THR A 199 -21.68 15.69 8.27
N GLN A 200 -21.91 15.15 9.46
CA GLN A 200 -20.99 14.21 10.13
C GLN A 200 -20.66 12.95 9.32
N ASN A 201 -21.56 12.55 8.39
CA ASN A 201 -21.32 11.38 7.55
C ASN A 201 -20.11 11.57 6.62
N VAL A 202 -19.81 12.80 6.21
CA VAL A 202 -18.62 13.11 5.39
C VAL A 202 -17.34 12.84 6.20
N GLY A 203 -17.29 13.32 7.44
CA GLY A 203 -16.16 13.05 8.34
C GLY A 203 -16.00 11.57 8.66
N LYS A 204 -17.11 10.83 8.87
CA LYS A 204 -17.07 9.38 9.09
C LYS A 204 -16.55 8.64 7.87
N SER A 205 -17.05 8.98 6.68
CA SER A 205 -16.57 8.36 5.42
C SER A 205 -15.10 8.68 5.16
N PHE A 206 -14.66 9.90 5.44
CA PHE A 206 -13.26 10.29 5.36
C PHE A 206 -12.38 9.42 6.27
N PHE A 207 -12.77 9.27 7.56
CA PHE A 207 -12.01 8.46 8.51
C PHE A 207 -11.99 6.97 8.11
N LYS A 208 -13.11 6.43 7.60
CA LYS A 208 -13.16 5.07 7.05
C LYS A 208 -12.19 4.92 5.87
N SER A 209 -12.19 5.87 4.94
CA SER A 209 -11.29 5.85 3.79
C SER A 209 -9.82 5.92 4.20
N TYR A 210 -9.49 6.77 5.18
CA TYR A 210 -8.14 6.84 5.74
C TYR A 210 -7.73 5.53 6.41
N ALA A 211 -8.60 4.97 7.25
CA ALA A 211 -8.37 3.67 7.90
C ALA A 211 -8.17 2.56 6.85
N GLY A 212 -8.92 2.61 5.75
CA GLY A 212 -8.72 1.72 4.60
C GLY A 212 -7.31 1.82 4.04
N VAL A 213 -6.84 3.03 3.74
CA VAL A 213 -5.47 3.21 3.20
C VAL A 213 -4.39 2.74 4.19
N CYS A 214 -4.61 2.92 5.49
CA CYS A 214 -3.70 2.38 6.50
C CYS A 214 -3.68 0.84 6.46
N LEU A 215 -4.85 0.19 6.41
CA LEU A 215 -5.00 -1.27 6.36
C LEU A 215 -4.47 -1.89 5.05
N GLU A 216 -4.43 -1.13 3.95
CA GLU A 216 -3.88 -1.58 2.67
C GLU A 216 -2.47 -2.20 2.84
N GLY A 217 -1.64 -1.64 3.74
CA GLY A 217 -0.33 -2.21 4.07
C GLY A 217 -0.38 -3.61 4.68
N ALA A 218 -1.34 -3.87 5.58
CA ALA A 218 -1.51 -5.19 6.17
C ALA A 218 -1.96 -6.21 5.12
N ILE A 219 -2.85 -5.82 4.20
CA ILE A 219 -3.28 -6.69 3.10
C ILE A 219 -2.15 -6.98 2.12
N ILE A 220 -1.29 -5.99 1.84
CA ILE A 220 -0.09 -6.20 1.00
C ILE A 220 0.84 -7.24 1.63
N VAL A 221 1.09 -7.15 2.95
CA VAL A 221 1.91 -8.15 3.67
C VAL A 221 1.27 -9.54 3.59
N LEU A 222 -0.04 -9.65 3.82
CA LEU A 222 -0.75 -10.91 3.67
C LEU A 222 -0.68 -11.45 2.24
N ALA A 223 -0.79 -10.59 1.23
CA ALA A 223 -0.63 -10.97 -0.17
C ALA A 223 0.77 -11.53 -0.45
N CYS A 224 1.82 -10.90 0.08
CA CYS A 224 3.19 -11.39 -0.02
C CYS A 224 3.37 -12.75 0.67
N ILE A 225 2.77 -12.96 1.85
CA ILE A 225 2.81 -14.22 2.56
C ILE A 225 2.08 -15.31 1.77
N PHE A 226 0.85 -15.04 1.34
CA PHE A 226 0.03 -16.03 0.63
C PHE A 226 0.58 -16.39 -0.75
N SER A 227 1.24 -15.44 -1.44
CA SER A 227 1.87 -15.73 -2.73
C SER A 227 2.95 -16.79 -2.63
N VAL A 228 3.69 -16.86 -1.52
CA VAL A 228 4.69 -17.90 -1.28
C VAL A 228 4.04 -19.28 -1.18
N PHE A 229 2.85 -19.38 -0.59
CA PHE A 229 2.10 -20.65 -0.52
C PHE A 229 1.36 -20.98 -1.81
N ALA A 230 0.98 -19.97 -2.60
CA ALA A 230 0.28 -20.15 -3.86
C ALA A 230 1.22 -20.43 -5.03
N SER A 231 2.48 -19.98 -4.94
CA SER A 231 3.48 -20.23 -5.98
C SER A 231 4.00 -21.66 -5.89
N SER A 232 3.90 -22.39 -7.00
CA SER A 232 4.61 -23.65 -7.16
C SER A 232 6.02 -23.34 -7.61
N PRO A 233 7.06 -24.02 -7.06
CA PRO A 233 8.40 -23.88 -7.61
C PRO A 233 8.38 -24.32 -9.07
N PRO A 234 9.00 -23.57 -10.01
CA PRO A 234 9.05 -23.95 -11.41
C PRO A 234 9.64 -25.35 -11.59
N VAL A 235 8.93 -26.19 -12.32
CA VAL A 235 9.36 -27.57 -12.55
C VAL A 235 10.40 -27.59 -13.67
N VAL A 236 11.57 -28.13 -13.35
CA VAL A 236 12.64 -28.34 -14.34
C VAL A 236 12.57 -29.78 -14.81
N ASP A 237 12.25 -30.00 -16.10
CA ASP A 237 12.29 -31.32 -16.70
C ASP A 237 13.71 -31.56 -17.34
N PRO A 238 14.54 -32.40 -16.72
CA PRO A 238 15.91 -32.62 -17.18
C PRO A 238 15.98 -33.35 -18.53
N ASN A 239 14.86 -33.88 -19.03
CA ASN A 239 14.81 -34.57 -20.33
C ASN A 239 14.33 -33.66 -21.47
N ALA A 240 13.89 -32.45 -21.17
CA ALA A 240 13.46 -31.50 -22.20
C ALA A 240 14.66 -30.85 -22.90
N ALA A 241 14.45 -30.43 -24.15
CA ALA A 241 15.44 -29.59 -24.82
C ALA A 241 15.68 -28.30 -24.04
N ALA A 242 16.93 -27.86 -23.95
CA ALA A 242 17.32 -26.71 -23.10
C ALA A 242 16.46 -25.46 -23.34
N ALA A 243 16.16 -25.13 -24.60
CA ALA A 243 15.28 -24.00 -24.95
C ALA A 243 13.86 -24.17 -24.39
N SER A 244 13.31 -25.39 -24.42
CA SER A 244 11.96 -25.67 -23.86
C SER A 244 11.96 -25.63 -22.36
N MET A 245 13.00 -26.15 -21.73
CA MET A 245 13.18 -26.10 -20.26
C MET A 245 13.22 -24.67 -19.74
N VAL A 246 14.07 -23.82 -20.35
CA VAL A 246 14.22 -22.41 -19.97
C VAL A 246 12.92 -21.62 -20.22
N TRP A 247 12.24 -21.90 -21.34
CA TRP A 247 10.94 -21.27 -21.64
C TRP A 247 9.89 -21.59 -20.60
N SER A 248 9.73 -22.87 -20.24
CA SER A 248 8.79 -23.31 -19.22
C SER A 248 9.10 -22.69 -17.86
N TYR A 249 10.38 -22.70 -17.46
CA TYR A 249 10.83 -22.11 -16.21
C TYR A 249 10.50 -20.61 -16.15
N ILE A 250 10.83 -19.84 -17.19
CA ILE A 250 10.53 -18.40 -17.22
C ILE A 250 9.03 -18.16 -17.21
N GLY A 251 8.25 -18.97 -17.94
CA GLY A 251 6.79 -18.87 -17.96
C GLY A 251 6.16 -19.06 -16.59
N GLU A 252 6.55 -20.10 -15.85
CA GLU A 252 6.06 -20.37 -14.49
C GLU A 252 6.53 -19.31 -13.50
N LEU A 253 7.77 -18.85 -13.62
CA LEU A 253 8.33 -17.79 -12.80
C LEU A 253 7.54 -16.48 -12.97
N ILE A 254 7.29 -16.05 -14.21
CA ILE A 254 6.50 -14.86 -14.52
C ILE A 254 5.06 -15.03 -14.01
N PHE A 255 4.47 -16.22 -14.15
CA PHE A 255 3.13 -16.50 -13.65
C PHE A 255 3.05 -16.31 -12.11
N ASN A 256 4.01 -16.86 -11.38
CA ASN A 256 4.09 -16.69 -9.93
C ASN A 256 4.27 -15.20 -9.53
N MET A 257 5.11 -14.46 -10.26
CA MET A 257 5.28 -13.02 -10.07
C MET A 257 4.00 -12.25 -10.37
N LEU A 258 3.23 -12.64 -11.41
CA LEU A 258 1.93 -12.05 -11.73
C LEU A 258 0.89 -12.27 -10.63
N ILE A 259 0.87 -13.46 -10.00
CA ILE A 259 0.01 -13.73 -8.84
C ILE A 259 0.32 -12.75 -7.72
N LEU A 260 1.59 -12.57 -7.38
CA LEU A 260 2.00 -11.63 -6.33
C LEU A 260 1.62 -10.18 -6.67
N VAL A 261 1.99 -9.71 -7.85
CA VAL A 261 1.71 -8.34 -8.31
C VAL A 261 0.21 -8.09 -8.38
N GLY A 262 -0.56 -9.06 -8.88
CA GLY A 262 -2.02 -9.01 -8.94
C GLY A 262 -2.64 -8.91 -7.55
N SER A 263 -2.17 -9.73 -6.60
CA SER A 263 -2.64 -9.72 -5.21
C SER A 263 -2.34 -8.39 -4.51
N VAL A 264 -1.14 -7.84 -4.71
CA VAL A 264 -0.76 -6.51 -4.17
C VAL A 264 -1.65 -5.41 -4.76
N LYS A 265 -1.94 -5.45 -6.06
CA LYS A 265 -2.85 -4.47 -6.69
C LYS A 265 -4.30 -4.59 -6.23
N MET A 266 -4.76 -5.79 -5.88
CA MET A 266 -6.10 -5.99 -5.35
C MET A 266 -6.26 -5.49 -3.90
N ALA A 267 -5.18 -5.21 -3.18
CA ALA A 267 -5.22 -4.80 -1.78
C ALA A 267 -6.13 -3.59 -1.54
N ASP A 268 -6.04 -2.54 -2.36
CA ASP A 268 -6.92 -1.35 -2.27
C ASP A 268 -8.41 -1.72 -2.42
N ARG A 269 -8.73 -2.58 -3.38
CA ARG A 269 -10.10 -3.03 -3.62
C ARG A 269 -10.64 -3.86 -2.45
N ILE A 270 -9.86 -4.82 -1.97
CA ILE A 270 -10.24 -5.68 -0.83
C ILE A 270 -10.54 -4.81 0.40
N VAL A 271 -9.68 -3.85 0.69
CA VAL A 271 -9.89 -2.96 1.83
C VAL A 271 -11.14 -2.10 1.66
N ARG A 272 -11.40 -1.55 0.47
CA ARG A 272 -12.62 -0.77 0.21
C ARG A 272 -13.88 -1.60 0.41
N GLU A 273 -13.90 -2.82 -0.09
CA GLU A 273 -15.01 -3.75 0.10
C GLU A 273 -15.21 -4.09 1.59
N MET A 274 -14.13 -4.34 2.35
CA MET A 274 -14.18 -4.60 3.80
C MET A 274 -14.71 -3.41 4.59
N MET A 275 -14.35 -2.18 4.19
CA MET A 275 -14.77 -0.95 4.88
C MET A 275 -16.15 -0.45 4.46
N GLY A 276 -16.77 -1.07 3.45
CA GLY A 276 -18.05 -0.63 2.90
C GLY A 276 -17.96 0.73 2.21
N LEU A 277 -16.93 0.91 1.38
CA LEU A 277 -16.61 2.14 0.63
C LEU A 277 -16.89 1.97 -0.86
#